data_670e7f50feff134a041ea49cb3c538f1
#
_entry.id   670e7f50feff134a041ea49cb3c538f1
#
_cell.length_a   1.000
_cell.length_b   1.000
_cell.length_c   1.000
_cell.angle_alpha   90.00
_cell.angle_beta   90.00
_cell.angle_gamma   90.00
#
_symmetry.space_group_name_H-M   'P 1'
#
loop_
_entity.id
_entity.type
_entity.pdbx_description
1 polymer ?
#
loop_
_entity_poly.entity_id
_entity_poly.type
_entity_poly.pdbx_seq_one_letter_code
_entity_poly.pdbx_strand_id
1 'polypeptide(L)'
;MQKKNHNLGRRAYSATRSFLKYWNRPASATATSPKSGLKVAFIHHEKKIATGAHHVNQLMADALAEHGVRVRNFFPKRQLADTPAHLKGIANILFFHSLLEHKEEILKNHIIQGTTYTPLPFLSFGVPVVCHFGSTIRGYLDAVPATSNLLEEERGVFKELVRLGIVPEFDLKTFRPMEDVADIEFLVASQATACVATSQKVKDELVAMSVPEDRVRVIYNAIEDYWFATSRPEKVQPPHLVFLGRLGSDVFTLKLKGFSRLVNFYRAFPDIPKTTVCITANRKLKDWLRVSFPKHYMFTNLRKDLIPGALAPLYGSVLFLSSRYEGFSLSLIEGMSQGLVPIAYPVGVAPEIIQDGVNGYIVHTQEEARERAAELLADEQKRLAMAASAQMSAAPFRSKNIAGQLLKLYHSLREERRTTNGNGVQ
;
A
#
# COMPACT_ATOMS: atom_id res chain seq x y z
N MET A 1 3.51 19.62 -34.77
CA MET A 1 3.92 18.58 -33.80
C MET A 1 2.81 18.10 -32.84
N GLN A 2 1.56 18.50 -33.01
CA GLN A 2 0.46 18.12 -32.08
C GLN A 2 -0.34 16.85 -32.47
N LYS A 3 -0.09 16.23 -33.62
CA LYS A 3 -0.89 15.07 -34.09
C LYS A 3 -0.40 13.68 -33.65
N LYS A 4 0.82 13.53 -33.06
CA LYS A 4 1.35 12.22 -32.65
C LYS A 4 0.91 11.77 -31.24
N ASN A 5 0.48 12.68 -30.37
CA ASN A 5 0.08 12.34 -28.98
C ASN A 5 -1.35 11.81 -28.85
N HIS A 6 -2.21 11.95 -29.89
CA HIS A 6 -3.56 11.42 -29.86
C HIS A 6 -3.65 9.89 -30.11
N ASN A 7 -2.59 9.28 -30.65
CA ASN A 7 -2.59 7.85 -30.97
C ASN A 7 -2.23 6.93 -29.79
N LEU A 8 -1.51 7.41 -28.81
CA LEU A 8 -1.21 6.65 -27.58
C LEU A 8 -2.45 6.49 -26.72
N GLY A 9 -3.28 7.52 -26.58
CA GLY A 9 -4.56 7.45 -25.87
C GLY A 9 -5.59 6.53 -26.57
N ARG A 10 -5.62 6.48 -27.90
CA ARG A 10 -6.55 5.64 -28.65
C ARG A 10 -6.17 4.16 -28.68
N ARG A 11 -4.88 3.80 -28.66
CA ARG A 11 -4.43 2.41 -28.55
C ARG A 11 -4.69 1.82 -27.16
N ALA A 12 -4.53 2.61 -26.10
CA ALA A 12 -4.95 2.22 -24.74
C ALA A 12 -6.48 2.02 -24.67
N TYR A 13 -7.28 2.82 -25.40
CA TYR A 13 -8.75 2.73 -25.41
C TYR A 13 -9.29 1.52 -26.20
N SER A 14 -8.57 1.02 -27.21
CA SER A 14 -9.01 -0.14 -28.00
C SER A 14 -8.71 -1.48 -27.30
N ALA A 15 -7.64 -1.54 -26.51
CA ALA A 15 -7.33 -2.70 -25.66
C ALA A 15 -8.35 -2.88 -24.53
N THR A 16 -8.98 -1.78 -24.07
CA THR A 16 -9.98 -1.80 -22.99
C THR A 16 -11.30 -2.46 -23.37
N ARG A 17 -11.70 -2.50 -24.65
CA ARG A 17 -12.97 -3.12 -25.03
C ARG A 17 -13.00 -4.64 -24.97
N SER A 18 -11.87 -5.32 -25.18
CA SER A 18 -11.78 -6.78 -25.00
C SER A 18 -11.64 -7.20 -23.54
N PHE A 19 -11.07 -6.35 -22.69
CA PHE A 19 -10.91 -6.62 -21.25
C PHE A 19 -12.22 -6.46 -20.47
N LEU A 20 -13.08 -5.52 -20.85
CA LEU A 20 -14.39 -5.30 -20.20
C LEU A 20 -15.35 -6.50 -20.32
N LYS A 21 -15.14 -7.40 -21.27
CA LYS A 21 -15.90 -8.67 -21.38
C LYS A 21 -15.53 -9.69 -20.30
N TYR A 22 -14.34 -9.60 -19.70
CA TYR A 22 -13.91 -10.50 -18.61
C TYR A 22 -14.41 -10.07 -17.22
N TRP A 23 -14.69 -8.78 -17.02
CA TRP A 23 -15.04 -8.24 -15.71
C TRP A 23 -16.52 -8.33 -15.36
N ASN A 24 -17.39 -8.44 -16.33
CA ASN A 24 -18.84 -8.60 -16.14
C ASN A 24 -19.31 -10.06 -16.07
N ARG A 25 -18.40 -11.02 -15.94
CA ARG A 25 -18.83 -12.36 -15.54
C ARG A 25 -19.08 -12.30 -14.02
N PRO A 26 -20.34 -12.57 -13.57
CA PRO A 26 -20.51 -12.99 -12.19
C PRO A 26 -19.55 -14.15 -12.02
N ALA A 27 -18.79 -14.16 -10.91
CA ALA A 27 -17.98 -15.30 -10.58
C ALA A 27 -18.87 -16.53 -10.73
N SER A 28 -18.74 -17.24 -11.83
CA SER A 28 -19.32 -18.56 -11.97
C SER A 28 -18.55 -19.43 -11.03
N ALA A 29 -19.02 -19.44 -9.79
CA ALA A 29 -18.65 -20.40 -8.79
C ALA A 29 -19.02 -21.79 -9.33
N THR A 30 -18.11 -22.40 -10.08
CA THR A 30 -17.93 -23.83 -9.97
C THR A 30 -17.35 -24.04 -8.58
N ALA A 31 -18.24 -24.10 -7.60
CA ALA A 31 -17.94 -24.39 -6.22
C ALA A 31 -17.37 -25.81 -6.16
N THR A 32 -16.07 -25.92 -6.39
CA THR A 32 -15.32 -27.08 -5.89
C THR A 32 -15.45 -27.02 -4.38
N SER A 33 -15.96 -28.09 -3.77
CA SER A 33 -16.07 -28.21 -2.33
C SER A 33 -14.78 -27.75 -1.67
N PRO A 34 -14.83 -26.88 -0.64
CA PRO A 34 -13.64 -26.29 -0.05
C PRO A 34 -12.71 -27.40 0.45
N LYS A 35 -11.56 -27.56 -0.17
CA LYS A 35 -10.55 -28.61 0.15
C LYS A 35 -10.03 -28.47 1.58
N SER A 36 -10.01 -27.27 2.15
CA SER A 36 -9.45 -27.01 3.48
C SER A 36 -10.43 -27.20 4.64
N GLY A 37 -11.73 -27.18 4.40
CA GLY A 37 -12.77 -27.15 5.43
C GLY A 37 -12.68 -25.95 6.40
N LEU A 38 -11.83 -24.97 6.09
CA LEU A 38 -11.60 -23.76 6.87
C LEU A 38 -12.67 -22.71 6.52
N LYS A 39 -13.18 -22.02 7.57
CA LYS A 39 -14.13 -20.91 7.44
C LYS A 39 -13.51 -19.66 8.06
N VAL A 40 -13.50 -18.56 7.31
CA VAL A 40 -12.93 -17.30 7.75
C VAL A 40 -13.93 -16.18 7.55
N ALA A 41 -14.16 -15.39 8.60
CA ALA A 41 -14.88 -14.13 8.51
C ALA A 41 -13.90 -13.00 8.25
N PHE A 42 -14.01 -12.33 7.10
CA PHE A 42 -13.25 -11.14 6.76
C PHE A 42 -14.03 -9.88 7.11
N ILE A 43 -13.46 -9.06 7.96
CA ILE A 43 -14.02 -7.76 8.34
C ILE A 43 -13.33 -6.68 7.52
N HIS A 44 -14.10 -5.99 6.70
CA HIS A 44 -13.66 -4.90 5.84
C HIS A 44 -14.00 -3.53 6.43
N HIS A 45 -13.26 -2.50 6.06
CA HIS A 45 -13.57 -1.11 6.44
C HIS A 45 -14.87 -0.61 5.82
N GLU A 46 -15.05 -0.86 4.53
CA GLU A 46 -16.22 -0.42 3.75
C GLU A 46 -16.35 -1.25 2.46
N LYS A 47 -17.53 -1.16 1.82
CA LYS A 47 -17.77 -1.86 0.54
C LYS A 47 -16.99 -1.25 -0.63
N LYS A 48 -16.75 0.05 -0.60
CA LYS A 48 -16.02 0.75 -1.66
C LYS A 48 -14.52 0.64 -1.43
N ILE A 49 -13.84 0.03 -2.37
CA ILE A 49 -12.38 -0.06 -2.35
C ILE A 49 -11.79 1.30 -2.73
N ALA A 50 -11.26 2.02 -1.74
CA ALA A 50 -10.75 3.38 -1.91
C ALA A 50 -9.26 3.53 -1.63
N THR A 51 -8.64 2.59 -0.91
CA THR A 51 -7.23 2.66 -0.49
C THR A 51 -6.49 1.38 -0.78
N GLY A 52 -5.15 1.41 -0.74
CA GLY A 52 -4.31 0.21 -0.88
C GLY A 52 -4.64 -0.88 0.15
N ALA A 53 -4.93 -0.50 1.40
CA ALA A 53 -5.33 -1.45 2.45
C ALA A 53 -6.64 -2.18 2.12
N HIS A 54 -7.63 -1.47 1.55
CA HIS A 54 -8.88 -2.09 1.11
C HIS A 54 -8.65 -3.09 -0.02
N HIS A 55 -7.79 -2.74 -1.00
CA HIS A 55 -7.41 -3.64 -2.08
C HIS A 55 -6.74 -4.92 -1.56
N VAL A 56 -5.78 -4.78 -0.66
CA VAL A 56 -5.06 -5.93 -0.08
C VAL A 56 -6.02 -6.86 0.67
N ASN A 57 -6.90 -6.30 1.51
CA ASN A 57 -7.83 -7.12 2.28
C ASN A 57 -8.80 -7.91 1.38
N GLN A 58 -9.32 -7.27 0.33
CA GLN A 58 -10.17 -7.95 -0.66
C GLN A 58 -9.37 -8.99 -1.47
N LEU A 59 -8.18 -8.63 -1.95
CA LEU A 59 -7.31 -9.54 -2.70
C LEU A 59 -6.97 -10.81 -1.90
N MET A 60 -6.71 -10.67 -0.59
CA MET A 60 -6.44 -11.83 0.27
C MET A 60 -7.69 -12.68 0.48
N ALA A 61 -8.86 -12.08 0.64
CA ALA A 61 -10.12 -12.80 0.75
C ALA A 61 -10.40 -13.64 -0.50
N ASP A 62 -10.20 -13.05 -1.69
CA ASP A 62 -10.40 -13.72 -2.98
C ASP A 62 -9.38 -14.85 -3.19
N ALA A 63 -8.09 -14.59 -2.95
CA ALA A 63 -7.03 -15.58 -3.10
C ALA A 63 -7.17 -16.77 -2.12
N LEU A 64 -7.63 -16.53 -0.89
CA LEU A 64 -7.95 -17.61 0.06
C LEU A 64 -9.13 -18.45 -0.41
N ALA A 65 -10.14 -17.83 -1.02
CA ALA A 65 -11.26 -18.58 -1.60
C ALA A 65 -10.80 -19.51 -2.74
N GLU A 66 -9.85 -19.07 -3.58
CA GLU A 66 -9.21 -19.91 -4.60
C GLU A 66 -8.43 -21.09 -3.98
N HIS A 67 -7.89 -20.95 -2.78
CA HIS A 67 -7.26 -22.03 -2.02
C HIS A 67 -8.27 -22.95 -1.31
N GLY A 68 -9.58 -22.80 -1.59
CA GLY A 68 -10.64 -23.63 -1.04
C GLY A 68 -11.02 -23.27 0.40
N VAL A 69 -10.72 -22.08 0.86
CA VAL A 69 -11.22 -21.53 2.14
C VAL A 69 -12.61 -20.97 1.92
N ARG A 70 -13.54 -21.24 2.84
CA ARG A 70 -14.84 -20.60 2.83
C ARG A 70 -14.73 -19.22 3.47
N VAL A 71 -14.60 -18.20 2.64
CA VAL A 71 -14.53 -16.80 3.08
C VAL A 71 -15.92 -16.18 3.11
N ARG A 72 -16.23 -15.46 4.19
CA ARG A 72 -17.42 -14.62 4.33
C ARG A 72 -16.98 -13.19 4.62
N ASN A 73 -17.43 -12.25 3.79
CA ASN A 73 -17.08 -10.84 3.91
C ASN A 73 -18.15 -10.09 4.71
N PHE A 74 -17.73 -9.32 5.70
CA PHE A 74 -18.58 -8.49 6.55
C PHE A 74 -18.17 -7.03 6.45
N PHE A 75 -19.17 -6.15 6.36
CA PHE A 75 -18.97 -4.72 6.19
C PHE A 75 -19.77 -3.97 7.24
N PRO A 76 -19.17 -3.01 7.95
CA PRO A 76 -19.88 -2.20 8.92
C PRO A 76 -20.93 -1.32 8.23
N LYS A 77 -21.90 -0.84 9.00
CA LYS A 77 -22.85 0.19 8.56
C LYS A 77 -22.11 1.50 8.28
N ARG A 78 -22.77 2.40 7.54
CA ARG A 78 -22.23 3.74 7.29
C ARG A 78 -21.97 4.49 8.59
N GLN A 79 -20.93 5.31 8.58
CA GLN A 79 -20.63 6.25 9.64
C GLN A 79 -21.84 7.14 9.94
N LEU A 80 -22.05 7.42 11.22
CA LEU A 80 -23.08 8.37 11.63
C LEU A 80 -22.81 9.72 10.97
N ALA A 81 -23.82 10.29 10.31
CA ALA A 81 -23.80 11.68 9.90
C ALA A 81 -23.60 12.56 11.15
N ASP A 82 -23.07 13.73 10.99
CA ASP A 82 -22.93 14.75 12.05
C ASP A 82 -21.94 14.44 13.20
N THR A 83 -21.02 13.48 13.03
CA THR A 83 -19.95 13.30 14.01
C THR A 83 -19.03 14.54 14.02
N PRO A 84 -18.81 15.18 15.19
CA PRO A 84 -17.86 16.28 15.31
C PRO A 84 -16.47 15.91 14.78
N ALA A 85 -15.79 16.86 14.14
CA ALA A 85 -14.52 16.61 13.47
C ALA A 85 -13.44 16.00 14.40
N HIS A 86 -13.41 16.45 15.65
CA HIS A 86 -12.46 15.95 16.65
C HIS A 86 -12.74 14.53 17.16
N LEU A 87 -13.95 14.00 16.92
CA LEU A 87 -14.34 12.64 17.29
C LEU A 87 -14.37 11.68 16.10
N LYS A 88 -14.13 12.15 14.88
CA LYS A 88 -14.27 11.32 13.68
C LYS A 88 -13.43 10.05 13.72
N GLY A 89 -12.20 10.11 14.24
CA GLY A 89 -11.31 8.95 14.35
C GLY A 89 -11.94 7.86 15.23
N ILE A 90 -12.32 8.20 16.45
CA ILE A 90 -12.95 7.28 17.42
C ILE A 90 -14.31 6.82 16.91
N ALA A 91 -15.14 7.71 16.37
CA ALA A 91 -16.45 7.35 15.85
C ALA A 91 -16.34 6.33 14.70
N ASN A 92 -15.34 6.45 13.83
CA ASN A 92 -15.06 5.47 12.79
C ASN A 92 -14.75 4.08 13.38
N ILE A 93 -14.03 4.02 14.48
CA ILE A 93 -13.67 2.77 15.15
C ILE A 93 -14.89 2.18 15.85
N LEU A 94 -15.62 2.97 16.62
CA LEU A 94 -16.85 2.53 17.31
C LEU A 94 -17.92 2.03 16.33
N PHE A 95 -17.90 2.56 15.12
CA PHE A 95 -18.80 2.13 14.06
C PHE A 95 -18.68 0.64 13.71
N PHE A 96 -17.51 0.01 13.92
CA PHE A 96 -17.33 -1.43 13.74
C PHE A 96 -18.19 -2.24 14.72
N HIS A 97 -18.65 -1.67 15.85
CA HIS A 97 -19.59 -2.32 16.76
C HIS A 97 -20.95 -2.58 16.11
N SER A 98 -21.30 -1.91 15.01
CA SER A 98 -22.49 -2.24 14.21
C SER A 98 -22.45 -3.67 13.66
N LEU A 99 -21.27 -4.29 13.56
CA LEU A 99 -21.10 -5.68 13.14
C LEU A 99 -21.60 -6.69 14.18
N LEU A 100 -21.85 -6.28 15.42
CA LEU A 100 -22.45 -7.15 16.44
C LEU A 100 -23.86 -7.62 16.06
N GLU A 101 -24.55 -6.94 15.15
CA GLU A 101 -25.80 -7.44 14.55
C GLU A 101 -25.60 -8.75 13.79
N HIS A 102 -24.38 -8.99 13.26
CA HIS A 102 -23.99 -10.22 12.57
C HIS A 102 -23.17 -11.17 13.46
N LYS A 103 -23.15 -10.93 14.78
CA LYS A 103 -22.30 -11.67 15.72
C LYS A 103 -22.39 -13.17 15.55
N GLU A 104 -23.61 -13.73 15.54
CA GLU A 104 -23.79 -15.19 15.42
C GLU A 104 -23.22 -15.77 14.14
N GLU A 105 -23.32 -15.03 13.02
CA GLU A 105 -22.76 -15.49 11.75
C GLU A 105 -21.23 -15.39 11.72
N ILE A 106 -20.68 -14.34 12.31
CA ILE A 106 -19.22 -14.12 12.40
C ILE A 106 -18.60 -15.18 13.28
N LEU A 107 -19.21 -15.48 14.46
CA LEU A 107 -18.68 -16.46 15.41
C LEU A 107 -18.78 -17.93 14.92
N LYS A 108 -19.57 -18.24 13.90
CA LYS A 108 -19.62 -19.57 13.25
C LYS A 108 -18.37 -19.87 12.40
N ASN A 109 -17.45 -18.92 12.24
CA ASN A 109 -16.21 -19.12 11.51
C ASN A 109 -15.10 -19.63 12.44
N HIS A 110 -14.05 -20.19 11.84
CA HIS A 110 -12.90 -20.69 12.59
C HIS A 110 -11.92 -19.56 12.95
N ILE A 111 -11.85 -18.54 12.09
CA ILE A 111 -10.99 -17.38 12.22
C ILE A 111 -11.80 -16.12 11.90
N ILE A 112 -11.52 -15.05 12.61
CA ILE A 112 -11.96 -13.70 12.28
C ILE A 112 -10.72 -12.92 11.84
N GLN A 113 -10.71 -12.45 10.60
CA GLN A 113 -9.63 -11.62 10.02
C GLN A 113 -10.11 -10.18 9.90
N GLY A 114 -9.36 -9.26 10.46
CA GLY A 114 -9.57 -7.82 10.29
C GLY A 114 -8.26 -7.08 10.02
N THR A 115 -8.35 -5.78 9.86
CA THR A 115 -7.18 -4.90 9.67
C THR A 115 -7.16 -3.85 10.77
N THR A 116 -5.98 -3.59 11.35
CA THR A 116 -5.78 -2.56 12.38
C THR A 116 -6.79 -2.70 13.53
N TYR A 117 -7.80 -1.83 13.59
CA TYR A 117 -8.82 -1.78 14.65
C TYR A 117 -10.17 -2.40 14.25
N THR A 118 -10.33 -2.90 13.03
CA THR A 118 -11.64 -3.38 12.54
C THR A 118 -12.19 -4.58 13.33
N PRO A 119 -11.36 -5.52 13.86
CA PRO A 119 -11.88 -6.66 14.62
C PRO A 119 -12.13 -6.36 16.11
N LEU A 120 -11.95 -5.11 16.56
CA LEU A 120 -12.12 -4.71 17.96
C LEU A 120 -13.38 -5.31 18.63
N PRO A 121 -14.58 -5.32 18.02
CA PRO A 121 -15.78 -5.85 18.65
C PRO A 121 -15.74 -7.36 18.95
N PHE A 122 -14.78 -8.10 18.37
CA PHE A 122 -14.77 -9.57 18.42
C PHE A 122 -13.61 -10.15 19.25
N LEU A 123 -12.80 -9.34 19.90
CA LEU A 123 -11.61 -9.79 20.65
C LEU A 123 -11.92 -10.74 21.80
N SER A 124 -13.11 -10.63 22.44
CA SER A 124 -13.48 -11.37 23.65
C SER A 124 -14.39 -12.57 23.42
N PHE A 125 -14.72 -12.94 22.18
CA PHE A 125 -15.71 -14.01 21.92
C PHE A 125 -15.12 -15.41 21.71
N GLY A 126 -13.85 -15.63 22.02
CA GLY A 126 -13.24 -16.97 22.00
C GLY A 126 -13.01 -17.57 20.60
N VAL A 127 -13.29 -16.84 19.52
CA VAL A 127 -12.86 -17.18 18.15
C VAL A 127 -11.51 -16.54 17.90
N PRO A 128 -10.50 -17.26 17.37
CA PRO A 128 -9.22 -16.65 17.04
C PRO A 128 -9.37 -15.43 16.13
N VAL A 129 -8.82 -14.30 16.58
CA VAL A 129 -8.80 -13.04 15.84
C VAL A 129 -7.41 -12.82 15.28
N VAL A 130 -7.32 -12.69 13.96
CA VAL A 130 -6.11 -12.32 13.26
C VAL A 130 -6.24 -10.87 12.82
N CYS A 131 -5.32 -10.02 13.28
CA CYS A 131 -5.30 -8.62 12.92
C CYS A 131 -4.15 -8.34 11.96
N HIS A 132 -4.46 -7.81 10.77
CA HIS A 132 -3.48 -7.48 9.75
C HIS A 132 -3.10 -6.01 9.84
N PHE A 133 -1.82 -5.76 10.02
CA PHE A 133 -1.22 -4.43 10.13
C PHE A 133 -0.44 -4.10 8.86
N GLY A 134 -1.07 -3.32 7.98
CA GLY A 134 -0.42 -2.77 6.78
C GLY A 134 0.58 -1.67 7.08
N SER A 135 0.51 -1.10 8.28
CA SER A 135 1.32 -0.05 8.89
C SER A 135 0.83 0.15 10.30
N THR A 136 1.56 0.90 11.13
CA THR A 136 1.07 1.37 12.42
C THR A 136 0.75 2.87 12.36
N ILE A 137 -0.26 3.30 13.12
CA ILE A 137 -0.58 4.72 13.21
C ILE A 137 0.50 5.46 13.98
N ARG A 138 1.08 4.84 15.01
CA ARG A 138 2.23 5.40 15.72
C ARG A 138 3.40 5.66 14.78
N GLY A 139 3.72 4.70 13.89
CA GLY A 139 4.76 4.88 12.87
C GLY A 139 4.51 6.06 11.93
N TYR A 140 3.25 6.32 11.55
CA TYR A 140 2.89 7.54 10.79
C TYR A 140 3.16 8.82 11.58
N LEU A 141 2.73 8.85 12.84
CA LEU A 141 2.86 10.03 13.68
C LEU A 141 4.32 10.38 13.95
N ASP A 142 5.14 9.36 14.20
CA ASP A 142 6.56 9.53 14.53
C ASP A 142 7.39 9.91 13.30
N ALA A 143 7.00 9.46 12.12
CA ALA A 143 7.76 9.70 10.89
C ALA A 143 7.53 11.08 10.26
N VAL A 144 6.46 11.80 10.64
CA VAL A 144 6.14 13.09 10.04
C VAL A 144 6.69 14.23 10.91
N PRO A 145 7.77 14.90 10.48
CA PRO A 145 8.37 15.98 11.26
C PRO A 145 7.52 17.25 11.21
N ALA A 146 7.68 18.09 12.23
CA ALA A 146 7.27 19.49 12.15
C ALA A 146 7.97 20.17 10.97
N THR A 147 7.35 21.19 10.35
CA THR A 147 7.93 21.90 9.20
C THR A 147 9.27 22.54 9.55
N SER A 148 9.41 23.03 10.77
CA SER A 148 10.66 23.58 11.32
C SER A 148 11.82 22.58 11.32
N ASN A 149 11.53 21.30 11.44
CA ASN A 149 12.52 20.21 11.52
C ASN A 149 12.90 19.61 10.15
N LEU A 150 12.29 20.10 9.06
CA LEU A 150 12.70 19.73 7.71
C LEU A 150 14.04 20.40 7.34
N LEU A 151 14.80 19.79 6.45
CA LEU A 151 15.96 20.43 5.82
C LEU A 151 15.51 21.71 5.10
N GLU A 152 16.40 22.67 4.97
CA GLU A 152 16.05 23.98 4.38
C GLU A 152 15.54 23.87 2.94
N GLU A 153 16.16 23.03 2.13
CA GLU A 153 15.72 22.77 0.76
C GLU A 153 14.32 22.15 0.70
N GLU A 154 13.94 21.33 1.68
CA GLU A 154 12.61 20.76 1.81
C GLU A 154 11.59 21.77 2.31
N ARG A 155 11.98 22.61 3.29
CA ARG A 155 11.14 23.73 3.77
C ARG A 155 10.83 24.71 2.65
N GLY A 156 11.80 24.98 1.76
CA GLY A 156 11.62 25.84 0.60
C GLY A 156 10.45 25.40 -0.28
N VAL A 157 10.31 24.10 -0.51
CA VAL A 157 9.17 23.54 -1.28
C VAL A 157 7.84 23.84 -0.57
N PHE A 158 7.73 23.60 0.74
CA PHE A 158 6.48 23.87 1.48
C PHE A 158 6.18 25.36 1.56
N LYS A 159 7.17 26.22 1.77
CA LYS A 159 7.00 27.68 1.72
C LYS A 159 6.42 28.16 0.37
N GLU A 160 6.92 27.58 -0.73
CA GLU A 160 6.42 27.86 -2.07
C GLU A 160 4.95 27.44 -2.23
N LEU A 161 4.60 26.21 -1.79
CA LEU A 161 3.23 25.69 -1.87
C LEU A 161 2.24 26.54 -1.05
N VAL A 162 2.65 27.00 0.13
CA VAL A 162 1.86 27.90 0.99
C VAL A 162 1.66 29.24 0.30
N ARG A 163 2.75 29.86 -0.18
CA ARG A 163 2.71 31.14 -0.89
C ARG A 163 1.75 31.12 -2.09
N LEU A 164 1.67 29.99 -2.79
CA LEU A 164 0.77 29.79 -3.93
C LEU A 164 -0.64 29.35 -3.53
N GLY A 165 -0.94 29.22 -2.24
CA GLY A 165 -2.22 28.77 -1.74
C GLY A 165 -2.59 27.35 -2.17
N ILE A 166 -1.60 26.50 -2.39
CA ILE A 166 -1.78 25.07 -2.73
C ILE A 166 -2.04 24.25 -1.49
N VAL A 167 -1.37 24.59 -0.39
CA VAL A 167 -1.56 24.03 0.95
C VAL A 167 -1.75 25.16 1.96
N PRO A 168 -2.46 24.92 3.08
CA PRO A 168 -2.60 25.91 4.13
C PRO A 168 -1.29 26.14 4.89
N GLU A 169 -1.12 27.34 5.43
CA GLU A 169 0.01 27.71 6.29
C GLU A 169 -0.24 27.21 7.71
N PHE A 170 0.15 25.97 7.98
CA PHE A 170 0.21 25.47 9.34
C PHE A 170 1.24 24.35 9.47
N ASP A 171 1.83 24.29 10.65
CA ASP A 171 2.81 23.27 10.99
C ASP A 171 2.12 22.12 11.71
N LEU A 172 1.44 21.30 10.93
CA LEU A 172 0.76 20.14 11.46
C LEU A 172 1.78 19.04 11.80
N LYS A 173 1.96 18.79 13.07
CA LYS A 173 2.72 17.63 13.54
C LYS A 173 1.78 16.41 13.62
N THR A 174 0.82 16.49 14.52
CA THR A 174 -0.24 15.49 14.70
C THR A 174 -1.51 16.19 15.17
N PHE A 175 -2.63 15.50 15.08
CA PHE A 175 -3.85 15.95 15.77
C PHE A 175 -4.44 14.79 16.58
N ARG A 176 -5.06 15.14 17.69
CA ARG A 176 -5.53 14.20 18.70
C ARG A 176 -6.32 12.99 18.20
N PRO A 177 -7.22 13.10 17.21
CA PRO A 177 -7.96 11.93 16.73
C PRO A 177 -7.08 10.79 16.20
N MET A 178 -5.89 11.07 15.70
CA MET A 178 -4.94 10.04 15.25
C MET A 178 -4.19 9.41 16.44
N GLU A 179 -3.90 10.16 17.48
CA GLU A 179 -3.29 9.63 18.71
C GLU A 179 -4.26 8.67 19.41
N ASP A 180 -5.52 9.07 19.59
CA ASP A 180 -6.55 8.22 20.16
C ASP A 180 -6.74 6.91 19.34
N VAL A 181 -6.63 7.01 18.01
CA VAL A 181 -6.71 5.84 17.12
C VAL A 181 -5.48 4.93 17.27
N ALA A 182 -4.29 5.49 17.50
CA ALA A 182 -3.08 4.72 17.75
C ALA A 182 -3.19 3.90 19.06
N ASP A 183 -3.80 4.46 20.09
CA ASP A 183 -4.01 3.77 21.36
C ASP A 183 -5.01 2.60 21.21
N ILE A 184 -6.07 2.78 20.42
CA ILE A 184 -7.01 1.70 20.11
C ILE A 184 -6.36 0.64 19.23
N GLU A 185 -5.51 1.03 18.28
CA GLU A 185 -4.72 0.10 17.48
C GLU A 185 -3.85 -0.80 18.36
N PHE A 186 -3.16 -0.21 19.34
CA PHE A 186 -2.39 -0.95 20.34
C PHE A 186 -3.27 -1.92 21.15
N LEU A 187 -4.43 -1.48 21.63
CA LEU A 187 -5.38 -2.33 22.36
C LEU A 187 -5.76 -3.56 21.52
N VAL A 188 -6.07 -3.37 20.24
CA VAL A 188 -6.41 -4.49 19.35
C VAL A 188 -5.21 -5.41 19.15
N ALA A 189 -4.02 -4.87 18.88
CA ALA A 189 -2.82 -5.66 18.68
C ALA A 189 -2.46 -6.51 19.90
N SER A 190 -2.59 -5.94 21.11
CA SER A 190 -2.28 -6.64 22.37
C SER A 190 -3.24 -7.76 22.71
N GLN A 191 -4.49 -7.72 22.21
CA GLN A 191 -5.54 -8.72 22.50
C GLN A 191 -5.83 -9.68 21.34
N ALA A 192 -5.39 -9.37 20.12
CA ALA A 192 -5.53 -10.27 18.99
C ALA A 192 -4.81 -11.59 19.24
N THR A 193 -5.38 -12.71 18.75
CA THR A 193 -4.75 -14.04 18.84
C THR A 193 -3.43 -14.05 18.04
N ALA A 194 -3.42 -13.41 16.88
CA ALA A 194 -2.21 -13.20 16.09
C ALA A 194 -2.27 -11.87 15.35
N CYS A 195 -1.10 -11.23 15.18
CA CYS A 195 -0.89 -10.05 14.37
C CYS A 195 -0.08 -10.42 13.13
N VAL A 196 -0.58 -10.04 11.96
CA VAL A 196 0.15 -10.12 10.70
C VAL A 196 0.76 -8.77 10.42
N ALA A 197 2.08 -8.68 10.49
CA ALA A 197 2.87 -7.51 10.12
C ALA A 197 3.28 -7.63 8.65
N THR A 198 3.12 -6.57 7.87
CA THR A 198 3.41 -6.59 6.43
C THR A 198 4.86 -6.36 6.07
N SER A 199 5.70 -6.09 7.06
CA SER A 199 7.16 -5.96 6.94
C SER A 199 7.81 -6.20 8.31
N GLN A 200 9.12 -6.40 8.33
CA GLN A 200 9.87 -6.46 9.58
C GLN A 200 9.74 -5.16 10.36
N LYS A 201 9.73 -4.01 9.66
CA LYS A 201 9.49 -2.69 10.28
C LYS A 201 8.19 -2.65 11.08
N VAL A 202 7.09 -3.13 10.53
CA VAL A 202 5.79 -3.18 11.22
C VAL A 202 5.83 -4.18 12.38
N LYS A 203 6.51 -5.32 12.24
CA LYS A 203 6.72 -6.26 13.36
C LYS A 203 7.47 -5.58 14.49
N ASP A 204 8.58 -4.91 14.20
CA ASP A 204 9.40 -4.23 15.20
C ASP A 204 8.61 -3.15 15.95
N GLU A 205 7.77 -2.40 15.23
CA GLU A 205 6.88 -1.40 15.83
C GLU A 205 5.84 -2.04 16.76
N LEU A 206 5.21 -3.15 16.37
CA LEU A 206 4.26 -3.87 17.23
C LEU A 206 4.95 -4.43 18.49
N VAL A 207 6.13 -5.00 18.36
CA VAL A 207 6.92 -5.50 19.49
C VAL A 207 7.36 -4.36 20.40
N ALA A 208 7.78 -3.22 19.84
CA ALA A 208 8.11 -2.01 20.61
C ALA A 208 6.91 -1.44 21.39
N MET A 209 5.67 -1.67 20.88
CA MET A 209 4.43 -1.39 21.60
C MET A 209 4.05 -2.49 22.61
N SER A 210 4.96 -3.41 22.95
CA SER A 210 4.75 -4.52 23.89
C SER A 210 3.77 -5.60 23.44
N VAL A 211 3.53 -5.75 22.15
CA VAL A 211 2.84 -6.93 21.61
C VAL A 211 3.80 -8.12 21.69
N PRO A 212 3.40 -9.28 22.27
CA PRO A 212 4.27 -10.45 22.36
C PRO A 212 4.78 -10.89 20.98
N GLU A 213 6.09 -11.06 20.86
CA GLU A 213 6.74 -11.35 19.57
C GLU A 213 6.22 -12.65 18.93
N ASP A 214 5.93 -13.66 19.74
CA ASP A 214 5.40 -14.95 19.34
C ASP A 214 3.99 -14.85 18.72
N ARG A 215 3.28 -13.76 18.92
CA ARG A 215 1.99 -13.46 18.29
C ARG A 215 2.14 -12.68 16.99
N VAL A 216 3.31 -12.14 16.67
CA VAL A 216 3.52 -11.31 15.47
C VAL A 216 4.19 -12.15 14.39
N ARG A 217 3.54 -12.28 13.24
CA ARG A 217 4.05 -12.98 12.06
C ARG A 217 4.25 -12.00 10.92
N VAL A 218 5.43 -12.00 10.29
CA VAL A 218 5.65 -11.24 9.06
C VAL A 218 5.05 -12.02 7.90
N ILE A 219 4.03 -11.46 7.29
CA ILE A 219 3.42 -11.94 6.03
C ILE A 219 3.20 -10.73 5.16
N TYR A 220 3.95 -10.65 4.07
CA TYR A 220 3.94 -9.51 3.17
C TYR A 220 2.58 -9.27 2.53
N ASN A 221 2.36 -8.06 2.04
CA ASN A 221 1.23 -7.78 1.17
C ASN A 221 1.45 -8.37 -0.22
N ALA A 222 0.37 -8.79 -0.86
CA ALA A 222 0.38 -9.15 -2.26
C ALA A 222 0.00 -7.97 -3.15
N ILE A 223 0.37 -8.08 -4.42
CA ILE A 223 -0.20 -7.30 -5.52
C ILE A 223 -1.00 -8.21 -6.45
N GLU A 224 -1.92 -7.62 -7.19
CA GLU A 224 -2.85 -8.34 -8.06
C GLU A 224 -2.11 -8.94 -9.26
N ASP A 225 -2.58 -10.09 -9.74
CA ASP A 225 -1.89 -10.87 -10.80
C ASP A 225 -1.76 -10.12 -12.13
N TYR A 226 -2.63 -9.13 -12.41
CA TYR A 226 -2.50 -8.31 -13.62
C TYR A 226 -1.21 -7.45 -13.65
N TRP A 227 -0.55 -7.19 -12.50
CA TRP A 227 0.76 -6.56 -12.45
C TRP A 227 1.86 -7.40 -13.11
N PHE A 228 1.66 -8.70 -13.22
CA PHE A 228 2.62 -9.64 -13.80
C PHE A 228 2.25 -10.07 -15.22
N ALA A 229 1.21 -9.49 -15.80
CA ALA A 229 0.76 -9.83 -17.15
C ALA A 229 1.50 -9.06 -18.25
N THR A 230 2.25 -8.00 -17.91
CA THR A 230 3.01 -7.19 -18.86
C THR A 230 4.37 -7.83 -19.13
N SER A 231 4.71 -7.97 -20.40
CA SER A 231 6.03 -8.40 -20.86
C SER A 231 6.98 -7.19 -21.00
N ARG A 232 8.26 -7.47 -20.96
CA ARG A 232 9.28 -6.48 -21.31
C ARG A 232 9.00 -5.92 -22.72
N PRO A 233 9.03 -4.59 -22.92
CA PRO A 233 8.82 -3.99 -24.24
C PRO A 233 9.95 -4.39 -25.22
N GLU A 234 9.61 -4.63 -26.47
CA GLU A 234 10.60 -4.93 -27.53
C GLU A 234 11.61 -3.80 -27.70
N LYS A 235 11.15 -2.56 -27.57
CA LYS A 235 11.97 -1.36 -27.65
C LYS A 235 11.89 -0.57 -26.35
N VAL A 236 13.02 -0.47 -25.66
CA VAL A 236 13.13 0.33 -24.44
C VAL A 236 13.12 1.82 -24.82
N GLN A 237 12.33 2.59 -24.11
CA GLN A 237 12.28 4.05 -24.26
C GLN A 237 13.36 4.73 -23.43
N PRO A 238 13.73 5.99 -23.72
CA PRO A 238 14.57 6.77 -22.83
C PRO A 238 14.03 6.77 -21.40
N PRO A 239 14.88 6.70 -20.38
CA PRO A 239 14.45 6.56 -19.00
C PRO A 239 13.74 7.83 -18.49
N HIS A 240 12.74 7.62 -17.65
CA HIS A 240 12.05 8.65 -16.89
C HIS A 240 12.42 8.57 -15.41
N LEU A 241 12.23 9.68 -14.69
CA LEU A 241 12.11 9.67 -13.24
C LEU A 241 10.63 9.45 -12.90
N VAL A 242 10.34 8.37 -12.21
CA VAL A 242 8.97 7.91 -11.97
C VAL A 242 8.61 8.05 -10.49
N PHE A 243 7.44 8.59 -10.22
CA PHE A 243 6.77 8.50 -8.91
C PHE A 243 5.46 7.74 -9.06
N LEU A 244 5.26 6.76 -8.19
CA LEU A 244 4.03 5.98 -8.10
C LEU A 244 3.50 6.05 -6.65
N GLY A 245 2.28 6.56 -6.46
CA GLY A 245 1.71 6.61 -5.14
C GLY A 245 0.62 7.63 -4.94
N ARG A 246 0.30 7.91 -3.67
CA ARG A 246 -0.69 8.92 -3.29
C ARG A 246 0.00 10.26 -3.03
N LEU A 247 -0.50 11.31 -3.66
CA LEU A 247 -0.20 12.69 -3.30
C LEU A 247 -1.44 13.29 -2.62
N GLY A 248 -1.40 13.42 -1.31
CA GLY A 248 -2.51 13.98 -0.54
C GLY A 248 -2.78 15.44 -0.88
N SER A 249 -3.91 15.94 -0.40
CA SER A 249 -4.29 17.36 -0.47
C SER A 249 -3.91 18.11 0.81
N ASP A 250 -3.37 17.44 1.80
CA ASP A 250 -2.99 17.95 3.11
C ASP A 250 -1.47 17.85 3.34
N VAL A 251 -0.96 18.72 4.21
CA VAL A 251 0.47 18.84 4.50
C VAL A 251 1.02 17.57 5.14
N PHE A 252 0.25 16.91 6.01
CA PHE A 252 0.66 15.69 6.67
C PHE A 252 0.97 14.59 5.65
N THR A 253 0.03 14.31 4.74
CA THR A 253 0.22 13.29 3.70
C THR A 253 1.36 13.64 2.74
N LEU A 254 1.53 14.93 2.39
CA LEU A 254 2.65 15.37 1.55
C LEU A 254 4.01 15.17 2.24
N LYS A 255 4.11 15.48 3.54
CA LYS A 255 5.32 15.20 4.34
C LYS A 255 5.58 13.69 4.43
N LEU A 256 4.54 12.91 4.76
CA LEU A 256 4.63 11.45 4.88
C LEU A 256 5.18 10.81 3.60
N LYS A 257 4.68 11.22 2.44
CA LYS A 257 5.13 10.73 1.13
C LYS A 257 6.42 11.39 0.63
N GLY A 258 7.06 12.21 1.45
CA GLY A 258 8.32 12.86 1.11
C GLY A 258 8.22 13.75 -0.13
N PHE A 259 7.10 14.46 -0.29
CA PHE A 259 6.83 15.28 -1.48
C PHE A 259 7.94 16.29 -1.76
N SER A 260 8.48 16.94 -0.72
CA SER A 260 9.61 17.86 -0.85
C SER A 260 10.87 17.17 -1.41
N ARG A 261 11.16 15.94 -0.96
CA ARG A 261 12.26 15.12 -1.50
C ARG A 261 12.05 14.81 -2.97
N LEU A 262 10.81 14.45 -3.35
CA LEU A 262 10.45 14.20 -4.76
C LEU A 262 10.66 15.43 -5.63
N VAL A 263 10.20 16.60 -5.18
CA VAL A 263 10.35 17.86 -5.91
C VAL A 263 11.83 18.22 -6.12
N ASN A 264 12.63 18.11 -5.05
CA ASN A 264 14.06 18.41 -5.13
C ASN A 264 14.82 17.39 -6.01
N PHE A 265 14.41 16.12 -5.96
CA PHE A 265 14.94 15.10 -6.88
C PHE A 265 14.59 15.41 -8.34
N TYR A 266 13.38 15.84 -8.64
CA TYR A 266 13.00 16.23 -9.99
C TYR A 266 13.75 17.48 -10.48
N ARG A 267 13.99 18.44 -9.58
CA ARG A 267 14.76 19.67 -9.88
C ARG A 267 16.22 19.38 -10.22
N ALA A 268 16.81 18.35 -9.64
CA ALA A 268 18.19 17.96 -9.91
C ALA A 268 18.42 17.43 -11.35
N PHE A 269 17.37 17.02 -12.03
CA PHE A 269 17.45 16.45 -13.39
C PHE A 269 16.48 17.15 -14.34
N PRO A 270 16.71 18.43 -14.70
CA PRO A 270 15.76 19.23 -15.47
C PRO A 270 15.44 18.61 -16.86
N ASP A 271 16.40 18.00 -17.51
CA ASP A 271 16.29 17.48 -18.88
C ASP A 271 15.66 16.08 -18.97
N ILE A 272 15.69 15.34 -17.88
CA ILE A 272 15.13 13.97 -17.83
C ILE A 272 13.61 14.05 -17.74
N PRO A 273 12.85 13.30 -18.56
CA PRO A 273 11.40 13.24 -18.47
C PRO A 273 10.94 12.71 -17.10
N LYS A 274 9.84 13.28 -16.58
CA LYS A 274 9.21 12.84 -15.32
C LYS A 274 7.88 12.17 -15.60
N THR A 275 7.59 11.11 -14.88
CA THR A 275 6.26 10.49 -14.89
C THR A 275 5.74 10.37 -13.45
N THR A 276 4.59 10.96 -13.20
CA THR A 276 3.90 10.83 -11.92
C THR A 276 2.59 10.10 -12.13
N VAL A 277 2.47 8.92 -11.54
CA VAL A 277 1.22 8.16 -11.46
C VAL A 277 0.70 8.29 -10.03
N CYS A 278 -0.36 9.05 -9.83
CA CYS A 278 -0.80 9.34 -8.47
C CYS A 278 -2.32 9.42 -8.29
N ILE A 279 -2.72 9.18 -7.04
CA ILE A 279 -4.05 9.52 -6.55
C ILE A 279 -3.96 10.86 -5.86
N THR A 280 -4.70 11.85 -6.33
CA THR A 280 -4.77 13.18 -5.70
C THR A 280 -6.08 13.91 -6.05
N ALA A 281 -6.63 14.62 -5.07
CA ALA A 281 -7.77 15.52 -5.26
C ALA A 281 -7.32 16.99 -5.42
N ASN A 282 -6.05 17.30 -5.13
CA ASN A 282 -5.55 18.68 -5.16
C ASN A 282 -5.25 19.13 -6.61
N ARG A 283 -6.19 19.88 -7.19
CA ARG A 283 -6.06 20.40 -8.56
C ARG A 283 -4.89 21.39 -8.68
N LYS A 284 -4.75 22.31 -7.72
CA LYS A 284 -3.67 23.30 -7.73
C LYS A 284 -2.29 22.63 -7.69
N LEU A 285 -2.13 21.58 -6.90
CA LEU A 285 -0.89 20.80 -6.86
C LEU A 285 -0.57 20.16 -8.20
N LYS A 286 -1.55 19.60 -8.89
CA LYS A 286 -1.36 19.01 -10.22
C LYS A 286 -0.91 20.05 -11.24
N ASP A 287 -1.57 21.20 -11.25
CA ASP A 287 -1.27 22.27 -12.19
C ASP A 287 0.14 22.85 -11.91
N TRP A 288 0.49 23.02 -10.65
CA TRP A 288 1.82 23.45 -10.24
C TRP A 288 2.91 22.47 -10.68
N LEU A 289 2.73 21.17 -10.48
CA LEU A 289 3.69 20.16 -10.93
C LEU A 289 3.88 20.17 -12.45
N ARG A 290 2.81 20.36 -13.23
CA ARG A 290 2.89 20.44 -14.68
C ARG A 290 3.66 21.67 -15.17
N VAL A 291 3.49 22.80 -14.49
CA VAL A 291 4.18 24.05 -14.83
C VAL A 291 5.64 24.04 -14.36
N SER A 292 5.88 23.47 -13.17
CA SER A 292 7.24 23.46 -12.57
C SER A 292 8.24 22.55 -13.28
N PHE A 293 7.74 21.50 -13.99
CA PHE A 293 8.62 20.52 -14.62
C PHE A 293 8.30 20.36 -16.11
N PRO A 294 9.19 20.82 -17.01
CA PRO A 294 9.11 20.50 -18.42
C PRO A 294 9.16 18.96 -18.65
N LYS A 295 8.49 18.47 -19.68
CA LYS A 295 8.41 17.04 -20.01
C LYS A 295 7.83 16.18 -18.86
N HIS A 296 6.86 16.71 -18.12
CA HIS A 296 6.19 16.01 -17.03
C HIS A 296 4.89 15.36 -17.50
N TYR A 297 4.84 14.04 -17.42
CA TYR A 297 3.67 13.22 -17.75
C TYR A 297 2.96 12.85 -16.46
N MET A 298 1.69 13.23 -16.33
CA MET A 298 0.91 12.98 -15.12
C MET A 298 -0.32 12.13 -15.43
N PHE A 299 -0.38 10.98 -14.77
CA PHE A 299 -1.54 10.10 -14.73
C PHE A 299 -2.17 10.21 -13.34
N THR A 300 -3.35 10.80 -13.26
CA THR A 300 -4.01 11.03 -11.96
C THR A 300 -5.30 10.25 -11.86
N ASN A 301 -5.52 9.62 -10.70
CA ASN A 301 -6.74 8.90 -10.37
C ASN A 301 -7.09 7.80 -11.41
N LEU A 302 -6.07 7.15 -11.97
CA LEU A 302 -6.29 5.99 -12.80
C LEU A 302 -6.89 4.86 -11.97
N ARG A 303 -7.74 4.09 -12.61
CA ARG A 303 -8.17 2.80 -12.07
C ARG A 303 -6.95 1.88 -11.96
N LYS A 304 -6.84 1.14 -10.85
CA LYS A 304 -5.62 0.41 -10.48
C LYS A 304 -5.15 -0.58 -11.56
N ASP A 305 -6.08 -1.27 -12.20
CA ASP A 305 -5.82 -2.23 -13.26
C ASP A 305 -5.30 -1.61 -14.59
N LEU A 306 -5.39 -0.30 -14.75
CA LEU A 306 -4.84 0.43 -15.89
C LEU A 306 -3.40 0.94 -15.66
N ILE A 307 -2.94 0.93 -14.41
CA ILE A 307 -1.62 1.46 -14.06
C ILE A 307 -0.50 0.65 -14.71
N PRO A 308 -0.50 -0.70 -14.73
CA PRO A 308 0.54 -1.48 -15.42
C PRO A 308 0.73 -1.07 -16.87
N GLY A 309 -0.39 -0.84 -17.61
CA GLY A 309 -0.33 -0.37 -19.00
C GLY A 309 0.30 1.03 -19.16
N ALA A 310 0.15 1.90 -18.16
CA ALA A 310 0.78 3.22 -18.15
C ALA A 310 2.29 3.15 -17.81
N LEU A 311 2.71 2.15 -17.04
CA LEU A 311 4.10 1.97 -16.61
C LEU A 311 4.91 1.06 -17.56
N ALA A 312 4.30 0.12 -18.25
CA ALA A 312 5.01 -0.83 -19.13
C ALA A 312 5.96 -0.17 -20.15
N PRO A 313 5.63 0.97 -20.78
CA PRO A 313 6.56 1.67 -21.66
C PRO A 313 7.79 2.25 -20.95
N LEU A 314 7.75 2.36 -19.63
CA LEU A 314 8.78 2.96 -18.78
C LEU A 314 9.78 1.94 -18.23
N TYR A 315 9.80 0.71 -18.77
CA TYR A 315 10.76 -0.33 -18.37
C TYR A 315 12.18 0.21 -18.32
N GLY A 316 12.90 -0.04 -17.24
CA GLY A 316 14.24 0.51 -17.00
C GLY A 316 14.24 1.96 -16.52
N SER A 317 13.12 2.62 -16.31
CA SER A 317 13.08 3.96 -15.69
C SER A 317 13.35 3.90 -14.20
N VAL A 318 13.73 5.02 -13.61
CA VAL A 318 14.06 5.13 -12.18
C VAL A 318 12.78 5.40 -11.37
N LEU A 319 12.42 4.50 -10.49
CA LEU A 319 11.35 4.69 -9.51
C LEU A 319 11.91 5.32 -8.23
N PHE A 320 11.49 6.54 -7.90
CA PHE A 320 11.92 7.19 -6.67
C PHE A 320 10.88 7.04 -5.56
N LEU A 321 11.21 6.25 -4.54
CA LEU A 321 10.42 6.10 -3.32
C LEU A 321 10.86 7.11 -2.27
N SER A 322 10.25 8.30 -2.31
CA SER A 322 10.61 9.45 -1.47
C SER A 322 10.01 9.42 -0.06
N SER A 323 9.15 8.46 0.24
CA SER A 323 8.37 8.38 1.49
C SER A 323 9.24 8.44 2.73
N ARG A 324 8.73 9.05 3.81
CA ARG A 324 9.33 9.04 5.14
C ARG A 324 8.91 7.83 5.95
N TYR A 325 7.75 7.29 5.63
CA TYR A 325 7.22 6.08 6.24
C TYR A 325 6.35 5.32 5.26
N GLU A 326 6.50 4.03 5.29
CA GLU A 326 5.64 3.01 4.68
C GLU A 326 5.56 1.84 5.66
N GLY A 327 4.41 1.21 5.80
CA GLY A 327 4.35 -0.07 6.49
C GLY A 327 4.80 -1.21 5.58
N PHE A 328 4.44 -1.15 4.28
CA PHE A 328 4.88 -2.11 3.26
C PHE A 328 5.47 -1.40 2.05
N SER A 329 4.71 -0.59 1.37
CA SER A 329 4.96 0.06 0.07
C SER A 329 4.55 -0.80 -1.13
N LEU A 330 3.24 -0.86 -1.39
CA LEU A 330 2.71 -1.53 -2.59
C LEU A 330 3.31 -0.94 -3.87
N SER A 331 3.47 0.39 -3.93
CA SER A 331 4.02 1.08 -5.10
C SER A 331 5.45 0.66 -5.45
N LEU A 332 6.24 0.22 -4.47
CA LEU A 332 7.56 -0.34 -4.72
C LEU A 332 7.45 -1.66 -5.49
N ILE A 333 6.65 -2.60 -4.98
CA ILE A 333 6.46 -3.91 -5.63
C ILE A 333 5.77 -3.77 -6.98
N GLU A 334 4.76 -2.91 -7.07
CA GLU A 334 4.05 -2.58 -8.31
C GLU A 334 5.01 -2.03 -9.37
N GLY A 335 5.88 -1.08 -8.99
CA GLY A 335 6.90 -0.53 -9.88
C GLY A 335 7.96 -1.54 -10.29
N MET A 336 8.49 -2.32 -9.33
CA MET A 336 9.46 -3.39 -9.62
C MET A 336 8.87 -4.44 -10.56
N SER A 337 7.61 -4.80 -10.42
CA SER A 337 6.94 -5.76 -11.32
C SER A 337 6.88 -5.28 -12.78
N GLN A 338 6.94 -3.96 -13.01
CA GLN A 338 7.01 -3.34 -14.33
C GLN A 338 8.45 -3.09 -14.81
N GLY A 339 9.46 -3.58 -14.06
CA GLY A 339 10.88 -3.37 -14.39
C GLY A 339 11.34 -1.93 -14.18
N LEU A 340 10.71 -1.17 -13.29
CA LEU A 340 11.28 0.09 -12.82
C LEU A 340 12.39 -0.20 -11.82
N VAL A 341 13.48 0.58 -11.90
CA VAL A 341 14.62 0.47 -10.98
C VAL A 341 14.38 1.34 -9.75
N PRO A 342 14.19 0.78 -8.56
CA PRO A 342 13.91 1.58 -7.37
C PRO A 342 15.16 2.24 -6.82
N ILE A 343 15.03 3.52 -6.47
CA ILE A 343 15.86 4.25 -5.52
C ILE A 343 14.96 4.60 -4.36
N ALA A 344 15.21 4.04 -3.18
CA ALA A 344 14.29 4.09 -2.06
C ALA A 344 14.98 4.49 -0.75
N TYR A 345 14.30 5.28 0.05
CA TYR A 345 14.66 5.39 1.46
C TYR A 345 14.34 4.06 2.19
N PRO A 346 15.01 3.75 3.33
CA PRO A 346 14.81 2.50 4.07
C PRO A 346 13.47 2.50 4.82
N VAL A 347 12.35 2.43 4.08
CA VAL A 347 10.99 2.46 4.61
C VAL A 347 10.20 1.23 4.19
N GLY A 348 9.30 0.78 5.07
CA GLY A 348 8.46 -0.39 4.83
C GLY A 348 9.31 -1.62 4.50
N VAL A 349 8.94 -2.30 3.41
CA VAL A 349 9.61 -3.52 2.95
C VAL A 349 10.87 -3.24 2.11
N ALA A 350 11.18 -1.99 1.78
CA ALA A 350 12.30 -1.67 0.90
C ALA A 350 13.65 -2.28 1.36
N PRO A 351 14.05 -2.20 2.66
CA PRO A 351 15.30 -2.81 3.12
C PRO A 351 15.32 -4.35 3.06
N GLU A 352 14.15 -4.98 2.96
CA GLU A 352 14.01 -6.44 2.98
C GLU A 352 14.11 -7.04 1.57
N ILE A 353 13.79 -6.26 0.54
CA ILE A 353 13.68 -6.75 -0.84
C ILE A 353 14.65 -6.09 -1.81
N ILE A 354 15.12 -4.89 -1.52
CA ILE A 354 16.14 -4.24 -2.33
C ILE A 354 17.51 -4.77 -1.91
N GLN A 355 18.17 -5.44 -2.85
CA GLN A 355 19.58 -5.79 -2.77
C GLN A 355 20.35 -4.67 -3.45
N ASP A 356 21.06 -3.88 -2.65
CA ASP A 356 21.73 -2.66 -3.10
C ASP A 356 22.69 -2.93 -4.27
N GLY A 357 22.57 -2.18 -5.34
CA GLY A 357 23.35 -2.35 -6.56
C GLY A 357 22.93 -3.53 -7.46
N VAL A 358 21.97 -4.38 -7.06
CA VAL A 358 21.52 -5.55 -7.82
C VAL A 358 20.13 -5.36 -8.43
N ASN A 359 19.14 -4.99 -7.64
CA ASN A 359 17.76 -4.77 -8.09
C ASN A 359 17.21 -3.39 -7.75
N GLY A 360 18.06 -2.49 -7.24
CA GLY A 360 17.74 -1.14 -6.83
C GLY A 360 18.80 -0.56 -5.91
N TYR A 361 18.49 0.58 -5.30
CA TYR A 361 19.35 1.23 -4.32
C TYR A 361 18.57 1.64 -3.08
N ILE A 362 19.16 1.40 -1.88
CA ILE A 362 18.74 2.01 -0.64
C ILE A 362 19.58 3.26 -0.40
N VAL A 363 18.92 4.39 -0.14
CA VAL A 363 19.58 5.68 0.07
C VAL A 363 19.10 6.31 1.37
N HIS A 364 20.00 7.05 2.03
CA HIS A 364 19.70 7.70 3.31
C HIS A 364 19.58 9.22 3.18
N THR A 365 20.18 9.78 2.12
CA THR A 365 20.19 11.22 1.86
C THR A 365 19.66 11.55 0.46
N GLN A 366 19.31 12.81 0.24
CA GLN A 366 18.94 13.27 -1.10
C GLN A 366 20.14 13.28 -2.06
N GLU A 367 21.35 13.51 -1.54
CA GLU A 367 22.57 13.48 -2.33
C GLU A 367 22.83 12.08 -2.87
N GLU A 368 22.84 11.06 -2.01
CA GLU A 368 22.93 9.65 -2.45
C GLU A 368 21.88 9.30 -3.50
N ALA A 369 20.63 9.77 -3.32
CA ALA A 369 19.59 9.53 -4.31
C ALA A 369 19.91 10.15 -5.67
N ARG A 370 20.50 11.36 -5.69
CA ARG A 370 20.91 12.04 -6.92
C ARG A 370 22.08 11.31 -7.58
N GLU A 371 23.09 10.91 -6.82
CA GLU A 371 24.25 10.17 -7.31
C GLU A 371 23.83 8.85 -7.95
N ARG A 372 23.00 8.06 -7.27
CA ARG A 372 22.50 6.78 -7.79
C ARG A 372 21.62 6.95 -9.04
N ALA A 373 20.81 8.00 -9.07
CA ALA A 373 20.03 8.31 -10.27
C ALA A 373 20.93 8.72 -11.45
N ALA A 374 21.92 9.57 -11.21
CA ALA A 374 22.89 9.99 -12.26
C ALA A 374 23.65 8.77 -12.82
N GLU A 375 24.11 7.87 -11.96
CA GLU A 375 24.75 6.62 -12.35
C GLU A 375 23.85 5.78 -13.27
N LEU A 376 22.59 5.53 -12.87
CA LEU A 376 21.64 4.74 -13.65
C LEU A 376 21.26 5.41 -14.98
N LEU A 377 21.19 6.75 -15.01
CA LEU A 377 20.87 7.49 -16.23
C LEU A 377 22.02 7.48 -17.23
N ALA A 378 23.27 7.40 -16.76
CA ALA A 378 24.46 7.35 -17.59
C ALA A 378 24.77 5.94 -18.11
N ASP A 379 24.45 4.88 -17.38
CA ASP A 379 24.75 3.49 -17.73
C ASP A 379 23.46 2.70 -18.06
N GLU A 380 23.14 2.62 -19.35
CA GLU A 380 21.97 1.88 -19.83
C GLU A 380 22.08 0.38 -19.54
N GLN A 381 23.25 -0.22 -19.71
CA GLN A 381 23.45 -1.65 -19.54
C GLN A 381 23.18 -2.05 -18.08
N LYS A 382 23.78 -1.34 -17.13
CA LYS A 382 23.57 -1.54 -15.70
C LYS A 382 22.11 -1.34 -15.34
N ARG A 383 21.50 -0.27 -15.80
CA ARG A 383 20.11 0.07 -15.54
C ARG A 383 19.14 -1.01 -16.04
N LEU A 384 19.34 -1.54 -17.23
CA LEU A 384 18.49 -2.61 -17.78
C LEU A 384 18.69 -3.95 -17.10
N ALA A 385 19.92 -4.29 -16.70
CA ALA A 385 20.19 -5.48 -15.89
C ALA A 385 19.49 -5.39 -14.53
N MET A 386 19.60 -4.23 -13.87
CA MET A 386 18.93 -3.98 -12.59
C MET A 386 17.40 -3.99 -12.73
N ALA A 387 16.84 -3.48 -13.82
CA ALA A 387 15.41 -3.54 -14.11
C ALA A 387 14.89 -4.98 -14.23
N ALA A 388 15.64 -5.86 -14.89
CA ALA A 388 15.32 -7.28 -14.99
C ALA A 388 15.35 -7.95 -13.61
N SER A 389 16.37 -7.64 -12.80
CA SER A 389 16.48 -8.15 -11.42
C SER A 389 15.34 -7.64 -10.54
N ALA A 390 14.97 -6.36 -10.65
CA ALA A 390 13.84 -5.78 -9.94
C ALA A 390 12.53 -6.50 -10.29
N GLN A 391 12.28 -6.72 -11.58
CA GLN A 391 11.08 -7.41 -12.05
C GLN A 391 10.98 -8.84 -11.50
N MET A 392 12.08 -9.59 -11.49
CA MET A 392 12.11 -10.94 -10.90
C MET A 392 11.86 -10.92 -9.39
N SER A 393 12.40 -9.93 -8.69
CA SER A 393 12.23 -9.78 -7.23
C SER A 393 10.79 -9.50 -6.82
N ALA A 394 9.94 -9.01 -7.71
CA ALA A 394 8.52 -8.80 -7.44
C ALA A 394 7.67 -10.09 -7.51
N ALA A 395 8.14 -11.15 -8.17
CA ALA A 395 7.36 -12.37 -8.42
C ALA A 395 6.83 -13.08 -7.16
N PRO A 396 7.55 -13.13 -6.02
CA PRO A 396 7.07 -13.73 -4.78
C PRO A 396 5.79 -13.09 -4.21
N PHE A 397 5.50 -11.85 -4.57
CA PHE A 397 4.38 -11.06 -4.03
C PHE A 397 3.05 -11.28 -4.78
N ARG A 398 2.94 -12.33 -5.57
CA ARG A 398 1.67 -12.78 -6.15
C ARG A 398 0.68 -13.18 -5.07
N SER A 399 -0.60 -12.89 -5.30
CA SER A 399 -1.69 -13.15 -4.36
C SER A 399 -1.72 -14.59 -3.86
N LYS A 400 -1.53 -15.55 -4.77
CA LYS A 400 -1.49 -16.99 -4.45
C LYS A 400 -0.40 -17.37 -3.45
N ASN A 401 0.79 -16.80 -3.58
CA ASN A 401 1.92 -17.12 -2.70
C ASN A 401 1.68 -16.59 -1.27
N ILE A 402 1.20 -15.36 -1.18
CA ILE A 402 0.95 -14.71 0.10
C ILE A 402 -0.26 -15.33 0.80
N ALA A 403 -1.33 -15.64 0.07
CA ALA A 403 -2.49 -16.36 0.62
C ALA A 403 -2.09 -17.75 1.17
N GLY A 404 -1.14 -18.44 0.54
CA GLY A 404 -0.59 -19.68 1.05
C GLY A 404 0.11 -19.56 2.41
N GLN A 405 0.80 -18.43 2.68
CA GLN A 405 1.41 -18.17 3.98
C GLN A 405 0.34 -17.87 5.04
N LEU A 406 -0.66 -17.06 4.69
CA LEU A 406 -1.78 -16.74 5.58
C LEU A 406 -2.59 -18.00 5.92
N LEU A 407 -2.79 -18.89 4.96
CA LEU A 407 -3.48 -20.16 5.15
C LEU A 407 -2.74 -21.07 6.17
N LYS A 408 -1.42 -21.12 6.13
CA LYS A 408 -0.62 -21.85 7.13
C LYS A 408 -0.84 -21.30 8.54
N LEU A 409 -0.84 -19.98 8.71
CA LEU A 409 -1.14 -19.35 10.00
C LEU A 409 -2.55 -19.72 10.50
N TYR A 410 -3.55 -19.71 9.63
CA TYR A 410 -4.91 -20.06 10.04
C TYR A 410 -5.05 -21.52 10.46
N HIS A 411 -4.33 -22.44 9.82
CA HIS A 411 -4.32 -23.84 10.21
C HIS A 411 -3.70 -24.02 11.60
N SER A 412 -2.54 -23.39 11.88
CA SER A 412 -1.92 -23.49 13.22
C SER A 412 -2.86 -22.98 14.33
N LEU A 413 -3.46 -21.81 14.14
CA LEU A 413 -4.39 -21.24 15.12
C LEU A 413 -5.63 -22.10 15.33
N ARG A 414 -6.13 -22.78 14.30
CA ARG A 414 -7.25 -23.71 14.41
C ARG A 414 -6.88 -24.96 15.18
N GLU A 415 -5.68 -25.47 15.00
CA GLU A 415 -5.18 -26.66 15.71
C GLU A 415 -4.94 -26.36 17.19
N GLU A 416 -4.28 -25.26 17.50
CA GLU A 416 -4.07 -24.77 18.88
C GLU A 416 -5.38 -24.65 19.65
N ARG A 417 -6.40 -24.06 19.02
CA ARG A 417 -7.74 -23.96 19.63
C ARG A 417 -8.37 -25.33 19.91
N ARG A 418 -8.15 -26.32 19.05
CA ARG A 418 -8.69 -27.66 19.24
C ARG A 418 -8.04 -28.38 20.42
N THR A 419 -6.73 -28.25 20.58
CA THR A 419 -5.98 -28.84 21.70
C THR A 419 -6.38 -28.19 23.02
N THR A 420 -6.52 -26.87 23.07
CA THR A 420 -6.95 -26.13 24.28
C THR A 420 -8.35 -26.50 24.71
N ASN A 421 -9.29 -26.64 23.78
CA ASN A 421 -10.68 -27.03 24.09
C ASN A 421 -10.81 -28.52 24.38
N GLY A 422 -9.91 -29.40 23.88
CA GLY A 422 -9.92 -30.84 24.17
C GLY A 422 -9.37 -31.21 25.55
N ASN A 423 -8.47 -30.38 26.09
CA ASN A 423 -7.88 -30.59 27.42
C ASN A 423 -8.71 -29.99 28.58
N GLY A 424 -9.81 -29.33 28.27
CA GLY A 424 -10.74 -28.73 29.28
C GLY A 424 -11.94 -29.60 29.63
N VAL A 425 -12.01 -30.82 29.10
CA VAL A 425 -13.06 -31.83 29.40
C VAL A 425 -12.38 -33.06 29.98
N GLN A 426 -11.87 -32.95 31.20
CA GLN A 426 -11.58 -34.05 32.12
C GLN A 426 -12.06 -33.69 33.49
#